data_a5ec1a3bffdd0d983d022027ad4c7b6d
#
_entry.id   a5ec1a3bffdd0d983d022027ad4c7b6d
#
_cell.length_a   1.000
_cell.length_b   1.000
_cell.length_c   1.000
_cell.angle_alpha   90.00
_cell.angle_beta   90.00
_cell.angle_gamma   90.00
#
_symmetry.space_group_name_H-M   'P 1'
#
loop_
_entity.id
_entity.type
_entity.pdbx_description
1 polymer ?
#
loop_
_entity_poly.entity_id
_entity_poly.type
_entity_poly.pdbx_seq_one_letter_code
_entity_poly.pdbx_strand_id
1 'polypeptide(L)'
;MGVGRFVYTPILPLMHTEAGLSAGAGASLATANYLGYLVGALAGILAPVLVRSRTVLRGSLLLLTGTLGAMPLTHSTAVWGLLRLLAGLASALVFVVAAGSLLHHLREHPPHLSGWAFGGVGGGIALSGLLVLVLRSVADWRAAWWAAAALAAVLAAASWNLPPEDAPVAAVARSGAKPRTRRWFGALFVSYTLEGVGYIVAGTFLVAAIGQGSPGWLGSGAWVLVGLAAVPSSALWARLGRRWSRPGLLLTALVIQAVGIALPALVGGTAAALGSAVLFGATFIGVSTLALAAGAHLRVARSVALLTAGYSVGQILGPLAVAPVLHHGYHRALLLAALVVLAAAASAAVLRIGYPHHMAAAGHTAPVGQREPTEDDVPAEAGF
;
A
#
# COMPACT_ATOMS: atom_id res chain seq x y z
N MET A 1 -3.43 0.99 -11.36
CA MET A 1 -3.77 0.88 -9.92
C MET A 1 -3.79 2.25 -9.24
N GLY A 2 -2.75 3.07 -9.29
CA GLY A 2 -2.70 4.41 -8.65
C GLY A 2 -3.93 5.27 -8.98
N VAL A 3 -4.24 5.52 -10.26
CA VAL A 3 -5.43 6.26 -10.69
C VAL A 3 -6.72 5.55 -10.26
N GLY A 4 -6.92 4.29 -10.65
CA GLY A 4 -8.19 3.57 -10.44
C GLY A 4 -8.65 3.47 -8.98
N ARG A 5 -7.71 3.47 -8.04
CA ARG A 5 -8.00 3.40 -6.60
C ARG A 5 -8.13 4.78 -5.96
N PHE A 6 -7.20 5.67 -6.26
CA PHE A 6 -6.99 6.91 -5.51
C PHE A 6 -7.60 8.16 -6.16
N VAL A 7 -8.13 8.07 -7.40
CA VAL A 7 -8.83 9.19 -8.05
C VAL A 7 -10.14 9.57 -7.33
N TYR A 8 -10.71 8.63 -6.56
CA TYR A 8 -11.89 8.90 -5.75
C TYR A 8 -11.66 10.01 -4.72
N THR A 9 -10.49 10.06 -4.12
CA THR A 9 -10.14 11.05 -3.08
C THR A 9 -10.31 12.50 -3.56
N PRO A 10 -9.73 12.94 -4.69
CA PRO A 10 -9.94 14.29 -5.18
C PRO A 10 -11.32 14.51 -5.84
N ILE A 11 -12.04 13.46 -6.30
CA ILE A 11 -13.40 13.58 -6.86
C ILE A 11 -14.46 13.62 -5.75
N LEU A 12 -14.23 13.04 -4.59
CA LEU A 12 -15.18 12.97 -3.48
C LEU A 12 -15.80 14.34 -3.11
N PRO A 13 -15.03 15.43 -2.96
CA PRO A 13 -15.61 16.75 -2.70
C PRO A 13 -16.58 17.23 -3.80
N LEU A 14 -16.29 16.96 -5.06
CA LEU A 14 -17.17 17.31 -6.19
C LEU A 14 -18.48 16.51 -6.12
N MET A 15 -18.40 15.20 -5.83
CA MET A 15 -19.60 14.38 -5.64
C MET A 15 -20.42 14.83 -4.43
N HIS A 16 -19.78 15.33 -3.38
CA HIS A 16 -20.46 15.85 -2.20
C HIS A 16 -21.25 17.13 -2.56
N THR A 17 -20.63 18.07 -3.27
CA THR A 17 -21.24 19.37 -3.58
C THR A 17 -22.24 19.29 -4.74
N GLU A 18 -21.98 18.48 -5.77
CA GLU A 18 -22.73 18.49 -7.03
C GLU A 18 -23.69 17.29 -7.17
N ALA A 19 -23.34 16.13 -6.61
CA ALA A 19 -24.18 14.92 -6.67
C ALA A 19 -24.95 14.65 -5.36
N GLY A 20 -24.79 15.49 -4.34
CA GLY A 20 -25.48 15.34 -3.05
C GLY A 20 -25.01 14.12 -2.24
N LEU A 21 -23.80 13.60 -2.50
CA LEU A 21 -23.26 12.45 -1.78
C LEU A 21 -22.98 12.81 -0.32
N SER A 22 -23.65 12.16 0.63
CA SER A 22 -23.36 12.39 2.05
C SER A 22 -21.96 11.88 2.44
N ALA A 23 -21.37 12.45 3.50
CA ALA A 23 -20.07 12.02 4.00
C ALA A 23 -20.06 10.53 4.41
N GLY A 24 -21.15 10.05 5.02
CA GLY A 24 -21.31 8.63 5.39
C GLY A 24 -21.41 7.71 4.16
N ALA A 25 -22.15 8.12 3.12
CA ALA A 25 -22.20 7.40 1.85
C ALA A 25 -20.81 7.39 1.19
N GLY A 26 -20.08 8.50 1.22
CA GLY A 26 -18.70 8.58 0.75
C GLY A 26 -17.77 7.59 1.46
N ALA A 27 -17.90 7.46 2.78
CA ALA A 27 -17.17 6.45 3.55
C ALA A 27 -17.53 5.01 3.13
N SER A 28 -18.82 4.74 2.90
CA SER A 28 -19.29 3.42 2.45
C SER A 28 -18.75 3.05 1.07
N LEU A 29 -18.68 4.00 0.14
CA LEU A 29 -18.08 3.80 -1.19
C LEU A 29 -16.57 3.51 -1.11
N ALA A 30 -15.85 4.17 -0.22
CA ALA A 30 -14.45 3.87 0.04
C ALA A 30 -14.29 2.46 0.62
N THR A 31 -15.09 2.10 1.63
CA THR A 31 -15.11 0.77 2.23
C THR A 31 -15.39 -0.32 1.20
N ALA A 32 -16.36 -0.14 0.30
CA ALA A 32 -16.65 -1.07 -0.78
C ALA A 32 -15.43 -1.31 -1.68
N ASN A 33 -14.67 -0.25 -2.02
CA ASN A 33 -13.45 -0.39 -2.79
C ASN A 33 -12.37 -1.19 -2.05
N TYR A 34 -12.19 -0.97 -0.74
CA TYR A 34 -11.19 -1.69 0.05
C TYR A 34 -11.58 -3.14 0.28
N LEU A 35 -12.88 -3.43 0.43
CA LEU A 35 -13.39 -4.80 0.48
C LEU A 35 -13.11 -5.54 -0.84
N GLY A 36 -13.41 -4.91 -1.98
CA GLY A 36 -13.10 -5.45 -3.30
C GLY A 36 -11.58 -5.70 -3.45
N TYR A 37 -10.76 -4.77 -2.99
CA TYR A 37 -9.31 -4.91 -3.01
C TYR A 37 -8.82 -6.11 -2.18
N LEU A 38 -9.37 -6.30 -0.98
CA LEU A 38 -9.05 -7.47 -0.15
C LEU A 38 -9.43 -8.78 -0.87
N VAL A 39 -10.65 -8.84 -1.45
CA VAL A 39 -11.10 -10.02 -2.21
C VAL A 39 -10.17 -10.31 -3.38
N GLY A 40 -9.79 -9.30 -4.17
CA GLY A 40 -8.85 -9.46 -5.29
C GLY A 40 -7.45 -9.89 -4.85
N ALA A 41 -6.94 -9.34 -3.75
CA ALA A 41 -5.66 -9.73 -3.18
C ALA A 41 -5.66 -11.19 -2.69
N LEU A 42 -6.73 -11.59 -1.97
CA LEU A 42 -6.91 -12.98 -1.53
C LEU A 42 -7.04 -13.95 -2.72
N ALA A 43 -7.80 -13.57 -3.75
CA ALA A 43 -7.90 -14.36 -4.98
C ALA A 43 -6.52 -14.58 -5.63
N GLY A 44 -5.67 -13.56 -5.68
CA GLY A 44 -4.30 -13.69 -6.18
C GLY A 44 -3.40 -14.60 -5.33
N ILE A 45 -3.61 -14.64 -4.01
CA ILE A 45 -2.85 -15.50 -3.08
C ILE A 45 -3.34 -16.96 -3.17
N LEU A 46 -4.67 -17.17 -3.20
CA LEU A 46 -5.29 -18.49 -3.15
C LEU A 46 -5.28 -19.19 -4.51
N ALA A 47 -5.32 -18.43 -5.59
CA ALA A 47 -5.29 -18.94 -6.96
C ALA A 47 -4.16 -18.30 -7.78
N PRO A 48 -2.89 -18.70 -7.57
CA PRO A 48 -1.74 -18.13 -8.27
C PRO A 48 -1.81 -18.19 -9.80
N VAL A 49 -2.63 -19.10 -10.35
CA VAL A 49 -2.89 -19.17 -11.79
C VAL A 49 -3.53 -17.90 -12.33
N LEU A 50 -4.34 -17.20 -11.52
CA LEU A 50 -4.99 -15.96 -11.94
C LEU A 50 -3.97 -14.84 -12.20
N VAL A 51 -2.95 -14.72 -11.34
CA VAL A 51 -1.94 -13.67 -11.45
C VAL A 51 -0.89 -13.93 -12.54
N ARG A 52 -0.88 -15.14 -13.11
CA ARG A 52 -0.06 -15.52 -14.27
C ARG A 52 -0.79 -15.39 -15.60
N SER A 53 -2.07 -15.07 -15.58
CA SER A 53 -2.91 -15.02 -16.77
C SER A 53 -2.93 -13.63 -17.39
N ARG A 54 -2.49 -13.51 -18.64
CA ARG A 54 -2.65 -12.29 -19.44
C ARG A 54 -4.12 -11.90 -19.61
N THR A 55 -5.01 -12.89 -19.70
CA THR A 55 -6.45 -12.67 -19.81
C THR A 55 -7.00 -12.02 -18.56
N VAL A 56 -6.58 -12.47 -17.36
CA VAL A 56 -6.98 -11.87 -16.08
C VAL A 56 -6.45 -10.44 -15.97
N LEU A 57 -5.19 -10.19 -16.35
CA LEU A 57 -4.64 -8.83 -16.38
C LEU A 57 -5.48 -7.91 -17.28
N ARG A 58 -5.69 -8.32 -18.54
CA ARG A 58 -6.44 -7.53 -19.53
C ARG A 58 -7.90 -7.33 -19.10
N GLY A 59 -8.56 -8.40 -18.64
CA GLY A 59 -9.92 -8.32 -18.09
C GLY A 59 -10.02 -7.39 -16.90
N SER A 60 -9.05 -7.42 -15.99
CA SER A 60 -8.99 -6.51 -14.83
C SER A 60 -8.74 -5.05 -15.25
N LEU A 61 -7.89 -4.80 -16.25
CA LEU A 61 -7.68 -3.46 -16.80
C LEU A 61 -8.95 -2.90 -17.44
N LEU A 62 -9.66 -3.71 -18.23
CA LEU A 62 -10.94 -3.34 -18.84
C LEU A 62 -12.02 -3.11 -17.78
N LEU A 63 -12.12 -4.01 -16.80
CA LEU A 63 -13.09 -3.87 -15.71
C LEU A 63 -12.83 -2.60 -14.90
N LEU A 64 -11.56 -2.31 -14.56
CA LEU A 64 -11.19 -1.11 -13.83
C LEU A 64 -11.58 0.15 -14.60
N THR A 65 -11.23 0.23 -15.88
CA THR A 65 -11.56 1.36 -16.75
C THR A 65 -13.08 1.50 -16.91
N GLY A 66 -13.77 0.40 -17.16
CA GLY A 66 -15.23 0.39 -17.33
C GLY A 66 -15.98 0.82 -16.08
N THR A 67 -15.52 0.39 -14.88
CA THR A 67 -16.13 0.83 -13.62
C THR A 67 -15.97 2.33 -13.38
N LEU A 68 -14.82 2.92 -13.72
CA LEU A 68 -14.63 4.37 -13.61
C LEU A 68 -15.57 5.12 -14.59
N GLY A 69 -15.66 4.63 -15.84
CA GLY A 69 -16.55 5.20 -16.86
C GLY A 69 -18.04 5.02 -16.56
N ALA A 70 -18.40 4.02 -15.76
CA ALA A 70 -19.80 3.79 -15.35
C ALA A 70 -20.25 4.66 -14.16
N MET A 71 -19.33 5.21 -13.37
CA MET A 71 -19.66 6.06 -12.20
C MET A 71 -20.59 7.22 -12.55
N PRO A 72 -20.37 8.02 -13.63
CA PRO A 72 -21.21 9.15 -13.98
C PRO A 72 -22.58 8.79 -14.60
N LEU A 73 -22.84 7.51 -14.90
CA LEU A 73 -24.07 7.05 -15.54
C LEU A 73 -25.24 6.89 -14.56
N THR A 74 -25.01 7.01 -13.27
CA THR A 74 -26.01 6.76 -12.23
C THR A 74 -25.90 7.76 -11.09
N HIS A 75 -26.96 7.84 -10.28
CA HIS A 75 -27.00 8.54 -9.00
C HIS A 75 -27.29 7.56 -7.83
N SER A 76 -27.39 6.26 -8.12
CA SER A 76 -27.64 5.24 -7.10
C SER A 76 -26.41 4.94 -6.28
N THR A 77 -26.45 5.22 -4.99
CA THR A 77 -25.36 4.90 -4.05
C THR A 77 -25.03 3.39 -4.03
N ALA A 78 -26.05 2.54 -4.19
CA ALA A 78 -25.84 1.10 -4.25
C ALA A 78 -25.05 0.68 -5.49
N VAL A 79 -25.39 1.25 -6.66
CA VAL A 79 -24.64 0.98 -7.91
C VAL A 79 -23.22 1.55 -7.82
N TRP A 80 -23.04 2.76 -7.28
CA TRP A 80 -21.70 3.29 -7.00
C TRP A 80 -20.88 2.36 -6.08
N GLY A 81 -21.53 1.81 -5.02
CA GLY A 81 -20.90 0.85 -4.13
C GLY A 81 -20.41 -0.40 -4.86
N LEU A 82 -21.24 -0.97 -5.74
CA LEU A 82 -20.87 -2.12 -6.56
C LEU A 82 -19.72 -1.79 -7.53
N LEU A 83 -19.79 -0.65 -8.21
CA LEU A 83 -18.72 -0.19 -9.11
C LEU A 83 -17.40 0.00 -8.35
N ARG A 84 -17.45 0.59 -7.15
CA ARG A 84 -16.26 0.76 -6.30
C ARG A 84 -15.69 -0.58 -5.82
N LEU A 85 -16.53 -1.55 -5.46
CA LEU A 85 -16.12 -2.91 -5.09
C LEU A 85 -15.41 -3.61 -6.26
N LEU A 86 -16.00 -3.56 -7.45
CA LEU A 86 -15.41 -4.15 -8.65
C LEU A 86 -14.11 -3.44 -9.05
N ALA A 87 -14.04 -2.11 -8.93
CA ALA A 87 -12.82 -1.34 -9.15
C ALA A 87 -11.70 -1.73 -8.17
N GLY A 88 -12.06 -1.98 -6.92
CA GLY A 88 -11.13 -2.46 -5.89
C GLY A 88 -10.55 -3.83 -6.24
N LEU A 89 -11.41 -4.78 -6.57
CA LEU A 89 -11.04 -6.14 -6.99
C LEU A 89 -10.10 -6.10 -8.20
N ALA A 90 -10.49 -5.38 -9.25
CA ALA A 90 -9.67 -5.22 -10.45
C ALA A 90 -8.32 -4.57 -10.15
N SER A 91 -8.30 -3.51 -9.30
CA SER A 91 -7.07 -2.84 -8.86
C SER A 91 -6.11 -3.78 -8.16
N ALA A 92 -6.61 -4.68 -7.30
CA ALA A 92 -5.78 -5.64 -6.59
C ALA A 92 -5.15 -6.65 -7.55
N LEU A 93 -5.94 -7.23 -8.48
CA LEU A 93 -5.42 -8.17 -9.47
C LEU A 93 -4.37 -7.53 -10.37
N VAL A 94 -4.63 -6.33 -10.89
CA VAL A 94 -3.64 -5.57 -11.68
C VAL A 94 -2.36 -5.31 -10.86
N PHE A 95 -2.50 -4.95 -9.58
CA PHE A 95 -1.34 -4.67 -8.73
C PHE A 95 -0.49 -5.91 -8.47
N VAL A 96 -1.13 -7.05 -8.15
CA VAL A 96 -0.41 -8.31 -7.87
C VAL A 96 0.34 -8.79 -9.11
N VAL A 97 -0.30 -8.74 -10.29
CA VAL A 97 0.37 -9.10 -11.56
C VAL A 97 1.53 -8.15 -11.86
N ALA A 98 1.30 -6.83 -11.77
CA ALA A 98 2.33 -5.84 -12.07
C ALA A 98 3.50 -5.91 -11.09
N ALA A 99 3.24 -6.07 -9.78
CA ALA A 99 4.28 -6.20 -8.77
C ALA A 99 5.09 -7.50 -8.96
N GLY A 100 4.44 -8.62 -9.26
CA GLY A 100 5.10 -9.90 -9.54
C GLY A 100 6.03 -9.79 -10.75
N SER A 101 5.51 -9.31 -11.89
CA SER A 101 6.28 -9.10 -13.12
C SER A 101 7.49 -8.21 -12.91
N LEU A 102 7.28 -7.11 -12.19
CA LEU A 102 8.32 -6.12 -11.94
C LEU A 102 9.42 -6.64 -11.01
N LEU A 103 9.04 -7.29 -9.91
CA LEU A 103 10.00 -7.89 -8.98
C LEU A 103 10.79 -9.03 -9.64
N HIS A 104 10.18 -9.78 -10.55
CA HIS A 104 10.87 -10.79 -11.35
C HIS A 104 11.93 -10.15 -12.26
N HIS A 105 11.55 -9.11 -13.00
CA HIS A 105 12.45 -8.42 -13.93
C HIS A 105 13.62 -7.73 -13.21
N LEU A 106 13.39 -7.26 -11.97
CA LEU A 106 14.39 -6.53 -11.18
C LEU A 106 15.24 -7.45 -10.27
N ARG A 107 15.10 -8.77 -10.32
CA ARG A 107 15.89 -9.71 -9.47
C ARG A 107 17.38 -9.57 -9.65
N GLU A 108 17.84 -9.31 -10.88
CA GLU A 108 19.27 -9.17 -11.22
C GLU A 108 19.75 -7.72 -11.18
N HIS A 109 18.85 -6.79 -10.80
CA HIS A 109 19.15 -5.37 -10.76
C HIS A 109 19.38 -4.86 -9.32
N PRO A 110 20.04 -3.71 -9.13
CA PRO A 110 20.29 -3.15 -7.81
C PRO A 110 18.99 -2.98 -6.98
N PRO A 111 19.00 -3.31 -5.68
CA PRO A 111 17.79 -3.34 -4.84
C PRO A 111 17.00 -2.03 -4.74
N HIS A 112 17.62 -0.88 -5.04
CA HIS A 112 16.92 0.41 -5.03
C HIS A 112 15.92 0.57 -6.17
N LEU A 113 16.10 -0.15 -7.30
CA LEU A 113 15.19 -0.09 -8.43
C LEU A 113 13.82 -0.68 -8.10
N SER A 114 13.77 -1.74 -7.28
CA SER A 114 12.49 -2.27 -6.80
C SER A 114 11.70 -1.26 -5.96
N GLY A 115 12.39 -0.40 -5.19
CA GLY A 115 11.75 0.71 -4.47
C GLY A 115 11.14 1.75 -5.40
N TRP A 116 11.83 2.13 -6.48
CA TRP A 116 11.31 3.05 -7.50
C TRP A 116 10.10 2.50 -8.24
N ALA A 117 10.04 1.20 -8.42
CA ALA A 117 8.92 0.52 -9.05
C ALA A 117 7.58 0.79 -8.36
N PHE A 118 7.55 0.80 -7.04
CA PHE A 118 6.36 1.18 -6.27
C PHE A 118 6.02 2.67 -6.37
N GLY A 119 6.95 3.51 -6.82
CA GLY A 119 6.71 4.92 -7.14
C GLY A 119 5.62 5.15 -8.19
N GLY A 120 5.34 4.16 -9.05
CA GLY A 120 4.22 4.21 -9.99
C GLY A 120 2.84 4.40 -9.33
N VAL A 121 2.67 3.96 -8.08
CA VAL A 121 1.46 4.25 -7.30
C VAL A 121 1.38 5.74 -6.98
N GLY A 122 2.49 6.33 -6.52
CA GLY A 122 2.60 7.77 -6.26
C GLY A 122 2.35 8.60 -7.53
N GLY A 123 2.93 8.19 -8.67
CA GLY A 123 2.66 8.82 -9.96
C GLY A 123 1.18 8.81 -10.34
N GLY A 124 0.48 7.69 -10.13
CA GLY A 124 -0.96 7.60 -10.34
C GLY A 124 -1.79 8.48 -9.40
N ILE A 125 -1.35 8.65 -8.15
CA ILE A 125 -1.95 9.59 -7.19
C ILE A 125 -1.76 11.03 -7.67
N ALA A 126 -0.54 11.41 -8.06
CA ALA A 126 -0.24 12.74 -8.58
C ALA A 126 -1.05 13.07 -9.83
N LEU A 127 -1.13 12.14 -10.79
CA LEU A 127 -1.93 12.30 -12.00
C LEU A 127 -3.43 12.45 -11.69
N SER A 128 -3.97 11.71 -10.72
CA SER A 128 -5.37 11.84 -10.32
C SER A 128 -5.66 13.18 -9.65
N GLY A 129 -4.75 13.70 -8.84
CA GLY A 129 -4.85 15.03 -8.25
C GLY A 129 -4.77 16.13 -9.30
N LEU A 130 -3.81 16.03 -10.23
CA LEU A 130 -3.63 16.98 -11.32
C LEU A 130 -4.85 17.03 -12.24
N LEU A 131 -5.39 15.88 -12.60
CA LEU A 131 -6.59 15.76 -13.42
C LEU A 131 -7.76 16.55 -12.80
N VAL A 132 -8.06 16.32 -11.52
CA VAL A 132 -9.14 17.02 -10.84
C VAL A 132 -8.80 18.50 -10.61
N LEU A 133 -7.55 18.84 -10.31
CA LEU A 133 -7.10 20.23 -10.18
C LEU A 133 -7.35 21.05 -11.44
N VAL A 134 -7.10 20.47 -12.61
CA VAL A 134 -7.33 21.14 -13.92
C VAL A 134 -8.83 21.23 -14.24
N LEU A 135 -9.58 20.16 -13.99
CA LEU A 135 -10.97 20.08 -14.40
C LEU A 135 -11.95 20.83 -13.48
N ARG A 136 -11.62 20.98 -12.20
CA ARG A 136 -12.52 21.50 -11.16
C ARG A 136 -13.15 22.88 -11.43
N SER A 137 -12.54 23.70 -12.29
CA SER A 137 -13.04 25.04 -12.62
C SER A 137 -13.87 25.09 -13.90
N VAL A 138 -13.83 24.02 -14.70
CA VAL A 138 -14.41 23.99 -16.04
C VAL A 138 -15.33 22.79 -16.27
N ALA A 139 -15.39 21.84 -15.34
CA ALA A 139 -16.10 20.59 -15.52
C ALA A 139 -16.72 20.11 -14.21
N ASP A 140 -17.80 19.34 -14.29
CA ASP A 140 -18.53 18.75 -13.18
C ASP A 140 -17.91 17.42 -12.70
N TRP A 141 -18.49 16.84 -11.63
CA TRP A 141 -18.08 15.55 -11.10
C TRP A 141 -18.14 14.40 -12.12
N ARG A 142 -19.07 14.48 -13.08
CA ARG A 142 -19.21 13.46 -14.15
C ARG A 142 -18.04 13.52 -15.11
N ALA A 143 -17.69 14.73 -15.55
CA ALA A 143 -16.54 14.94 -16.43
C ALA A 143 -15.22 14.50 -15.74
N ALA A 144 -15.09 14.71 -14.42
CA ALA A 144 -13.94 14.22 -13.66
C ALA A 144 -13.85 12.69 -13.71
N TRP A 145 -14.96 11.96 -13.60
CA TRP A 145 -14.97 10.50 -13.74
C TRP A 145 -14.68 10.04 -15.17
N TRP A 146 -15.26 10.71 -16.20
CA TRP A 146 -14.95 10.40 -17.60
C TRP A 146 -13.48 10.60 -17.91
N ALA A 147 -12.89 11.69 -17.45
CA ALA A 147 -11.48 11.97 -17.64
C ALA A 147 -10.58 10.95 -16.88
N ALA A 148 -10.99 10.53 -15.67
CA ALA A 148 -10.34 9.47 -14.95
C ALA A 148 -10.39 8.12 -15.69
N ALA A 149 -11.53 7.79 -16.31
CA ALA A 149 -11.68 6.61 -17.14
C ALA A 149 -10.79 6.67 -18.40
N ALA A 150 -10.73 7.83 -19.07
CA ALA A 150 -9.85 8.04 -20.22
C ALA A 150 -8.36 7.89 -19.83
N LEU A 151 -7.94 8.50 -18.73
CA LEU A 151 -6.59 8.35 -18.20
C LEU A 151 -6.28 6.88 -17.85
N ALA A 152 -7.23 6.18 -17.23
CA ALA A 152 -7.09 4.77 -16.91
C ALA A 152 -7.01 3.91 -18.19
N ALA A 153 -7.77 4.24 -19.25
CA ALA A 153 -7.70 3.56 -20.54
C ALA A 153 -6.34 3.71 -21.21
N VAL A 154 -5.75 4.92 -21.19
CA VAL A 154 -4.39 5.17 -21.72
C VAL A 154 -3.35 4.35 -20.97
N LEU A 155 -3.41 4.36 -19.62
CA LEU A 155 -2.49 3.58 -18.79
C LEU A 155 -2.71 2.07 -18.95
N ALA A 156 -3.96 1.62 -19.15
CA ALA A 156 -4.29 0.23 -19.43
C ALA A 156 -3.71 -0.20 -20.79
N ALA A 157 -3.83 0.63 -21.82
CA ALA A 157 -3.22 0.37 -23.13
C ALA A 157 -1.70 0.25 -23.05
N ALA A 158 -1.04 1.17 -22.30
CA ALA A 158 0.40 1.11 -22.06
C ALA A 158 0.83 -0.16 -21.30
N SER A 159 -0.03 -0.71 -20.44
CA SER A 159 0.23 -1.91 -19.64
C SER A 159 -0.29 -3.21 -20.27
N TRP A 160 -0.88 -3.15 -21.46
CA TRP A 160 -1.60 -4.26 -22.09
C TRP A 160 -0.77 -5.52 -22.36
N ASN A 161 0.50 -5.30 -22.65
CA ASN A 161 1.45 -6.37 -22.99
C ASN A 161 2.41 -6.70 -21.84
N LEU A 162 2.13 -6.24 -20.62
CA LEU A 162 2.96 -6.58 -19.47
C LEU A 162 3.02 -8.11 -19.31
N PRO A 163 4.23 -8.71 -19.32
CA PRO A 163 4.36 -10.14 -19.15
C PRO A 163 4.02 -10.54 -17.71
N PRO A 164 3.14 -11.51 -17.47
CA PRO A 164 2.95 -12.08 -16.14
C PRO A 164 4.19 -12.89 -15.73
N GLU A 165 4.37 -13.08 -14.43
CA GLU A 165 5.50 -13.83 -13.88
C GLU A 165 5.44 -15.31 -14.30
N ASP A 166 6.55 -15.86 -14.85
CA ASP A 166 6.71 -17.27 -15.20
C ASP A 166 7.08 -18.09 -13.97
N ALA A 167 6.20 -18.58 -13.20
CA ALA A 167 6.34 -19.40 -11.99
C ALA A 167 7.03 -18.72 -10.78
N PRO A 168 6.42 -18.70 -9.60
CA PRO A 168 7.16 -18.43 -8.38
C PRO A 168 8.16 -19.55 -8.17
N VAL A 169 9.40 -19.22 -7.96
CA VAL A 169 10.27 -20.14 -7.22
C VAL A 169 9.52 -20.43 -5.92
N ALA A 170 9.04 -21.66 -5.79
CA ALA A 170 8.38 -22.11 -4.58
C ALA A 170 9.23 -21.62 -3.43
N ALA A 171 8.66 -20.75 -2.59
CA ALA A 171 9.29 -20.39 -1.35
C ALA A 171 9.39 -21.71 -0.61
N VAL A 172 10.59 -22.33 -0.67
CA VAL A 172 10.90 -23.54 0.07
C VAL A 172 10.52 -23.21 1.49
N ALA A 173 9.43 -23.83 1.95
CA ALA A 173 9.02 -23.77 3.33
C ALA A 173 10.20 -24.43 4.10
N ARG A 174 11.17 -23.60 4.50
CA ARG A 174 12.24 -24.03 5.37
C ARG A 174 11.57 -24.36 6.68
N SER A 175 11.31 -25.65 6.88
CA SER A 175 10.96 -26.25 8.16
C SER A 175 12.18 -26.14 9.08
N GLY A 176 12.39 -24.94 9.58
CA GLY A 176 13.34 -24.65 10.65
C GLY A 176 12.56 -24.47 11.95
N ALA A 177 13.21 -24.75 13.08
CA ALA A 177 12.69 -24.59 14.41
C ALA A 177 11.86 -23.30 14.54
N LYS A 178 10.64 -23.39 15.12
CA LYS A 178 9.72 -22.24 15.27
C LYS A 178 10.46 -21.09 15.94
N PRO A 179 10.74 -19.98 15.24
CA PRO A 179 11.51 -18.91 15.83
C PRO A 179 10.72 -18.32 17.00
N ARG A 180 11.42 -18.01 18.10
CA ARG A 180 10.85 -17.28 19.26
C ARG A 180 10.45 -15.85 18.90
N THR A 181 10.08 -15.59 17.65
CA THR A 181 9.80 -14.25 17.09
C THR A 181 8.32 -13.86 17.10
N ARG A 182 7.44 -14.72 17.64
CA ARG A 182 5.99 -14.47 17.63
C ARG A 182 5.57 -13.16 18.31
N ARG A 183 6.23 -12.78 19.42
CA ARG A 183 5.92 -11.54 20.14
C ARG A 183 6.18 -10.30 19.28
N TRP A 184 7.32 -10.26 18.57
CA TRP A 184 7.66 -9.15 17.67
C TRP A 184 6.77 -9.14 16.44
N PHE A 185 6.43 -10.32 15.92
CA PHE A 185 5.47 -10.40 14.82
C PHE A 185 4.09 -9.92 15.25
N GLY A 186 3.61 -10.25 16.46
CA GLY A 186 2.35 -9.74 17.00
C GLY A 186 2.33 -8.21 17.11
N ALA A 187 3.38 -7.61 17.67
CA ALA A 187 3.52 -6.16 17.74
C ALA A 187 3.56 -5.50 16.34
N LEU A 188 4.30 -6.09 15.39
CA LEU A 188 4.34 -5.64 14.01
C LEU A 188 2.98 -5.75 13.32
N PHE A 189 2.27 -6.86 13.53
CA PHE A 189 0.93 -7.09 12.97
C PHE A 189 -0.07 -6.05 13.46
N VAL A 190 -0.10 -5.80 14.79
CA VAL A 190 -0.95 -4.77 15.38
C VAL A 190 -0.58 -3.39 14.85
N SER A 191 0.71 -3.04 14.83
CA SER A 191 1.20 -1.76 14.30
C SER A 191 0.74 -1.54 12.87
N TYR A 192 0.94 -2.52 12.00
CA TYR A 192 0.65 -2.38 10.57
C TYR A 192 -0.86 -2.44 10.27
N THR A 193 -1.65 -3.17 11.06
CA THR A 193 -3.11 -3.16 10.97
C THR A 193 -3.68 -1.80 11.38
N LEU A 194 -3.21 -1.23 12.51
CA LEU A 194 -3.62 0.10 12.97
C LEU A 194 -3.20 1.20 11.98
N GLU A 195 -2.01 1.09 11.39
CA GLU A 195 -1.61 2.00 10.33
C GLU A 195 -2.55 1.91 9.14
N GLY A 196 -2.97 0.69 8.74
CA GLY A 196 -3.98 0.49 7.71
C GLY A 196 -5.30 1.22 8.00
N VAL A 197 -5.75 1.24 9.26
CA VAL A 197 -6.94 2.00 9.70
C VAL A 197 -6.71 3.51 9.56
N GLY A 198 -5.63 4.03 10.12
CA GLY A 198 -5.41 5.48 10.21
C GLY A 198 -5.03 6.09 8.87
N TYR A 199 -4.10 5.47 8.15
CA TYR A 199 -3.63 5.98 6.86
C TYR A 199 -4.77 6.11 5.83
N ILE A 200 -5.69 5.13 5.81
CA ILE A 200 -6.71 5.09 4.78
C ILE A 200 -7.80 6.16 4.99
N VAL A 201 -8.01 6.57 6.22
CA VAL A 201 -8.88 7.73 6.54
C VAL A 201 -8.30 9.00 5.91
N ALA A 202 -7.00 9.24 6.08
CA ALA A 202 -6.33 10.34 5.38
C ALA A 202 -6.34 10.14 3.87
N GLY A 203 -6.01 8.95 3.39
CA GLY A 203 -6.06 8.59 1.97
C GLY A 203 -7.43 8.77 1.30
N THR A 204 -8.50 8.83 2.09
CA THR A 204 -9.88 9.02 1.59
C THR A 204 -10.35 10.47 1.77
N PHE A 205 -10.09 11.08 2.91
CA PHE A 205 -10.74 12.33 3.33
C PHE A 205 -9.81 13.55 3.40
N LEU A 206 -8.50 13.41 3.18
CA LEU A 206 -7.55 14.51 3.30
C LEU A 206 -7.90 15.69 2.38
N VAL A 207 -8.25 15.40 1.12
CA VAL A 207 -8.63 16.44 0.14
C VAL A 207 -9.89 17.17 0.59
N ALA A 208 -10.91 16.44 1.06
CA ALA A 208 -12.14 16.99 1.58
C ALA A 208 -11.91 17.83 2.85
N ALA A 209 -11.03 17.35 3.76
CA ALA A 209 -10.69 18.07 4.98
C ALA A 209 -9.97 19.39 4.69
N ILE A 210 -8.99 19.38 3.79
CA ILE A 210 -8.28 20.59 3.36
C ILE A 210 -9.25 21.56 2.69
N GLY A 211 -10.20 21.07 1.89
CA GLY A 211 -11.18 21.89 1.20
C GLY A 211 -12.18 22.60 2.11
N GLN A 212 -12.41 22.12 3.34
CA GLN A 212 -13.40 22.71 4.27
C GLN A 212 -13.06 24.14 4.77
N GLY A 213 -11.83 24.59 4.64
CA GLY A 213 -11.44 25.93 5.16
C GLY A 213 -10.41 26.62 4.28
N SER A 214 -10.26 26.20 3.05
CA SER A 214 -9.18 26.63 2.17
C SER A 214 -9.67 26.93 0.74
N PRO A 215 -8.89 27.72 -0.05
CA PRO A 215 -9.20 27.90 -1.47
C PRO A 215 -9.38 26.56 -2.16
N GLY A 216 -10.42 26.45 -3.00
CA GLY A 216 -10.85 25.18 -3.58
C GLY A 216 -9.77 24.39 -4.34
N TRP A 217 -8.73 25.02 -4.88
CA TRP A 217 -7.61 24.33 -5.56
C TRP A 217 -6.69 23.57 -4.59
N LEU A 218 -6.66 23.98 -3.32
CA LEU A 218 -5.64 23.51 -2.37
C LEU A 218 -5.78 22.02 -2.05
N GLY A 219 -7.01 21.51 -1.96
CA GLY A 219 -7.23 20.07 -1.72
C GLY A 219 -6.67 19.20 -2.83
N SER A 220 -7.03 19.48 -4.09
CA SER A 220 -6.50 18.71 -5.24
C SER A 220 -5.02 18.96 -5.46
N GLY A 221 -4.51 20.17 -5.24
CA GLY A 221 -3.08 20.50 -5.29
C GLY A 221 -2.28 19.75 -4.20
N ALA A 222 -2.81 19.67 -2.98
CA ALA A 222 -2.22 18.85 -1.92
C ALA A 222 -2.16 17.37 -2.32
N TRP A 223 -3.19 16.85 -3.01
CA TRP A 223 -3.19 15.46 -3.48
C TRP A 223 -2.12 15.21 -4.56
N VAL A 224 -1.84 16.18 -5.43
CA VAL A 224 -0.68 16.12 -6.35
C VAL A 224 0.63 15.97 -5.55
N LEU A 225 0.81 16.77 -4.51
CA LEU A 225 2.01 16.69 -3.65
C LEU A 225 2.11 15.36 -2.89
N VAL A 226 0.99 14.82 -2.39
CA VAL A 226 0.97 13.47 -1.80
C VAL A 226 1.55 12.46 -2.80
N GLY A 227 1.08 12.49 -4.04
CA GLY A 227 1.55 11.60 -5.09
C GLY A 227 3.03 11.78 -5.40
N LEU A 228 3.47 13.03 -5.60
CA LEU A 228 4.88 13.34 -5.90
C LEU A 228 5.81 12.92 -4.75
N ALA A 229 5.42 13.16 -3.49
CA ALA A 229 6.20 12.73 -2.32
C ALA A 229 6.20 11.21 -2.15
N ALA A 230 5.14 10.52 -2.58
CA ALA A 230 5.04 9.07 -2.53
C ALA A 230 5.94 8.38 -3.58
N VAL A 231 6.25 9.02 -4.72
CA VAL A 231 7.13 8.44 -5.76
C VAL A 231 8.47 7.97 -5.19
N PRO A 232 9.26 8.78 -4.48
CA PRO A 232 10.56 8.37 -3.93
C PRO A 232 10.44 7.64 -2.59
N SER A 233 9.26 7.61 -1.96
CA SER A 233 9.05 7.16 -0.57
C SER A 233 9.66 5.77 -0.31
N SER A 234 9.28 4.76 -1.09
CA SER A 234 9.77 3.39 -0.89
C SER A 234 11.29 3.27 -1.05
N ALA A 235 11.86 3.93 -2.06
CA ALA A 235 13.30 3.95 -2.30
C ALA A 235 14.07 4.68 -1.18
N LEU A 236 13.53 5.80 -0.69
CA LEU A 236 14.10 6.58 0.41
C LEU A 236 14.18 5.73 1.69
N TRP A 237 13.05 5.13 2.13
CA TRP A 237 13.02 4.32 3.35
C TRP A 237 13.82 3.04 3.22
N ALA A 238 13.87 2.40 2.04
CA ALA A 238 14.74 1.26 1.78
C ALA A 238 16.23 1.63 1.88
N ARG A 239 16.63 2.82 1.41
CA ARG A 239 18.00 3.34 1.53
C ARG A 239 18.37 3.63 2.99
N LEU A 240 17.48 4.26 3.74
CA LEU A 240 17.67 4.52 5.17
C LEU A 240 17.79 3.20 5.96
N GLY A 241 17.07 2.15 5.56
CA GLY A 241 17.13 0.82 6.16
C GLY A 241 18.49 0.11 6.08
N ARG A 242 19.44 0.63 5.29
CA ARG A 242 20.83 0.14 5.26
C ARG A 242 21.66 0.63 6.45
N ARG A 243 21.32 1.78 7.02
CA ARG A 243 22.09 2.44 8.10
C ARG A 243 21.38 2.37 9.45
N TRP A 244 20.05 2.25 9.46
CA TRP A 244 19.22 2.37 10.64
C TRP A 244 18.39 1.11 10.84
N SER A 245 18.02 0.83 12.10
CA SER A 245 17.23 -0.36 12.43
C SER A 245 15.81 -0.25 11.84
N ARG A 246 15.30 -1.34 11.27
CA ARG A 246 13.93 -1.40 10.70
C ARG A 246 12.84 -0.99 11.69
N PRO A 247 12.84 -1.46 12.97
CA PRO A 247 11.85 -0.99 13.94
C PRO A 247 11.96 0.49 14.27
N GLY A 248 13.18 1.04 14.31
CA GLY A 248 13.40 2.47 14.53
C GLY A 248 12.85 3.30 13.38
N LEU A 249 13.12 2.92 12.15
CA LEU A 249 12.60 3.60 10.95
C LEU A 249 11.08 3.50 10.85
N LEU A 250 10.50 2.34 11.17
CA LEU A 250 9.05 2.14 11.17
C LEU A 250 8.39 3.09 12.19
N LEU A 251 8.92 3.17 13.40
CA LEU A 251 8.45 4.12 14.41
C LEU A 251 8.55 5.57 13.92
N THR A 252 9.69 5.98 13.38
CA THR A 252 9.90 7.33 12.86
C THR A 252 8.93 7.66 11.73
N ALA A 253 8.75 6.74 10.76
CA ALA A 253 7.82 6.93 9.66
C ALA A 253 6.37 7.09 10.14
N LEU A 254 5.94 6.28 11.11
CA LEU A 254 4.59 6.35 11.68
C LEU A 254 4.36 7.66 12.45
N VAL A 255 5.34 8.13 13.20
CA VAL A 255 5.24 9.44 13.90
C VAL A 255 5.14 10.58 12.89
N ILE A 256 6.00 10.59 11.86
CA ILE A 256 5.94 11.60 10.78
C ILE A 256 4.58 11.55 10.07
N GLN A 257 4.06 10.36 9.79
CA GLN A 257 2.76 10.17 9.16
C GLN A 257 1.63 10.69 10.03
N ALA A 258 1.64 10.38 11.33
CA ALA A 258 0.63 10.87 12.27
C ALA A 258 0.61 12.41 12.36
N VAL A 259 1.78 13.04 12.42
CA VAL A 259 1.91 14.51 12.36
C VAL A 259 1.35 15.02 11.03
N GLY A 260 1.73 14.43 9.91
CA GLY A 260 1.21 14.80 8.59
C GLY A 260 -0.32 14.72 8.50
N ILE A 261 -0.93 13.69 9.07
CA ILE A 261 -2.39 13.51 9.09
C ILE A 261 -3.08 14.56 9.99
N ALA A 262 -2.49 14.85 11.16
CA ALA A 262 -3.08 15.79 12.13
C ALA A 262 -2.95 17.26 11.71
N LEU A 263 -1.92 17.59 10.94
CA LEU A 263 -1.49 18.98 10.68
C LEU A 263 -2.60 19.88 10.11
N PRO A 264 -3.41 19.47 9.09
CA PRO A 264 -4.49 20.31 8.56
C PRO A 264 -5.59 20.58 9.57
N ALA A 265 -5.81 19.66 10.52
CA ALA A 265 -6.85 19.76 11.52
C ALA A 265 -6.43 20.59 12.73
N LEU A 266 -5.13 20.66 13.05
CA LEU A 266 -4.60 21.36 14.23
C LEU A 266 -4.20 22.79 13.91
N VAL A 267 -3.56 23.03 12.76
CA VAL A 267 -2.97 24.34 12.44
C VAL A 267 -3.79 25.07 11.38
N GLY A 268 -4.33 24.35 10.40
CA GLY A 268 -5.03 24.93 9.26
C GLY A 268 -4.11 25.70 8.31
N GLY A 269 -4.70 26.30 7.26
CA GLY A 269 -4.00 27.14 6.30
C GLY A 269 -3.19 26.38 5.25
N THR A 270 -2.73 27.13 4.24
CA THR A 270 -2.05 26.55 3.05
C THR A 270 -0.76 25.83 3.41
N ALA A 271 0.08 26.39 4.28
CA ALA A 271 1.35 25.79 4.65
C ALA A 271 1.15 24.45 5.38
N ALA A 272 0.16 24.36 6.28
CA ALA A 272 -0.19 23.12 6.96
C ALA A 272 -0.71 22.06 6.00
N ALA A 273 -1.56 22.43 5.03
CA ALA A 273 -2.09 21.53 4.01
C ALA A 273 -0.97 20.97 3.13
N LEU A 274 -0.06 21.80 2.65
CA LEU A 274 1.08 21.37 1.82
C LEU A 274 2.08 20.53 2.62
N GLY A 275 2.39 20.93 3.84
CA GLY A 275 3.23 20.15 4.76
C GLY A 275 2.65 18.78 5.07
N SER A 276 1.34 18.70 5.34
CA SER A 276 0.59 17.45 5.50
C SER A 276 0.76 16.54 4.29
N ALA A 277 0.54 17.08 3.10
CA ALA A 277 0.64 16.32 1.85
C ALA A 277 2.04 15.70 1.66
N VAL A 278 3.08 16.46 1.91
CA VAL A 278 4.47 15.98 1.80
C VAL A 278 4.76 14.91 2.86
N LEU A 279 4.43 15.15 4.13
CA LEU A 279 4.71 14.20 5.22
C LEU A 279 3.93 12.90 5.05
N PHE A 280 2.65 12.99 4.69
CA PHE A 280 1.81 11.81 4.42
C PHE A 280 2.31 11.03 3.20
N GLY A 281 2.55 11.70 2.07
CA GLY A 281 3.02 11.07 0.84
C GLY A 281 4.39 10.40 1.01
N ALA A 282 5.34 11.08 1.67
CA ALA A 282 6.68 10.55 1.89
C ALA A 282 6.74 9.33 2.82
N THR A 283 5.69 9.02 3.56
CA THR A 283 5.69 7.95 4.57
C THR A 283 4.83 6.76 4.20
N PHE A 284 3.69 6.94 3.55
CA PHE A 284 2.69 5.87 3.48
C PHE A 284 3.16 4.61 2.70
N ILE A 285 3.86 4.73 1.56
CA ILE A 285 4.45 3.59 0.86
C ILE A 285 5.67 3.05 1.62
N GLY A 286 6.42 3.96 2.25
CA GLY A 286 7.59 3.63 3.05
C GLY A 286 7.26 2.77 4.26
N VAL A 287 6.19 3.08 5.00
CA VAL A 287 5.71 2.26 6.13
C VAL A 287 5.40 0.84 5.68
N SER A 288 4.68 0.68 4.56
CA SER A 288 4.38 -0.64 3.99
C SER A 288 5.65 -1.41 3.64
N THR A 289 6.62 -0.75 3.00
CA THR A 289 7.92 -1.36 2.65
C THR A 289 8.68 -1.83 3.89
N LEU A 290 8.75 -0.99 4.92
CA LEU A 290 9.44 -1.29 6.18
C LEU A 290 8.76 -2.41 6.96
N ALA A 291 7.43 -2.38 7.07
CA ALA A 291 6.65 -3.39 7.79
C ALA A 291 6.78 -4.77 7.13
N LEU A 292 6.62 -4.86 5.81
CA LEU A 292 6.74 -6.13 5.08
C LEU A 292 8.17 -6.68 5.14
N ALA A 293 9.18 -5.82 5.03
CA ALA A 293 10.58 -6.21 5.17
C ALA A 293 10.91 -6.69 6.60
N ALA A 294 10.35 -6.05 7.63
CA ALA A 294 10.48 -6.52 9.01
C ALA A 294 9.79 -7.86 9.24
N GLY A 295 8.59 -8.05 8.68
CA GLY A 295 7.85 -9.31 8.74
C GLY A 295 8.59 -10.48 8.08
N ALA A 296 9.16 -10.25 6.90
CA ALA A 296 9.99 -11.24 6.20
C ALA A 296 11.25 -11.61 7.02
N HIS A 297 11.88 -10.61 7.67
CA HIS A 297 13.04 -10.82 8.52
C HIS A 297 12.74 -11.73 9.74
N LEU A 298 11.56 -11.61 10.35
CA LEU A 298 11.16 -12.40 11.51
C LEU A 298 10.90 -13.89 11.19
N ARG A 299 10.95 -14.31 9.93
CA ARG A 299 10.81 -15.70 9.46
C ARG A 299 9.55 -16.43 9.98
N VAL A 300 8.49 -15.70 10.29
CA VAL A 300 7.17 -16.30 10.63
C VAL A 300 6.54 -16.83 9.35
N ALA A 301 5.98 -18.04 9.41
CA ALA A 301 5.32 -18.63 8.25
C ALA A 301 4.22 -17.71 7.72
N ARG A 302 4.19 -17.46 6.41
CA ARG A 302 3.23 -16.60 5.73
C ARG A 302 3.15 -15.16 6.28
N SER A 303 4.24 -14.64 6.87
CA SER A 303 4.27 -13.31 7.51
C SER A 303 3.78 -12.19 6.61
N VAL A 304 4.23 -12.15 5.37
CA VAL A 304 3.82 -11.12 4.39
C VAL A 304 2.31 -11.20 4.10
N ALA A 305 1.78 -12.41 3.89
CA ALA A 305 0.35 -12.59 3.65
C ALA A 305 -0.51 -12.18 4.85
N LEU A 306 -0.08 -12.54 6.07
CA LEU A 306 -0.78 -12.16 7.31
C LEU A 306 -0.76 -10.64 7.51
N LEU A 307 0.40 -9.99 7.33
CA LEU A 307 0.51 -8.53 7.43
C LEU A 307 -0.36 -7.83 6.39
N THR A 308 -0.35 -8.30 5.14
CA THR A 308 -1.19 -7.73 4.07
C THR A 308 -2.67 -7.91 4.39
N ALA A 309 -3.09 -9.05 4.93
CA ALA A 309 -4.46 -9.28 5.33
C ALA A 309 -4.88 -8.35 6.48
N GLY A 310 -4.08 -8.24 7.54
CA GLY A 310 -4.32 -7.31 8.66
C GLY A 310 -4.43 -5.86 8.19
N TYR A 311 -3.50 -5.43 7.33
CA TYR A 311 -3.54 -4.11 6.72
C TYR A 311 -4.80 -3.85 5.89
N SER A 312 -5.22 -4.82 5.08
CA SER A 312 -6.44 -4.70 4.27
C SER A 312 -7.70 -4.65 5.14
N VAL A 313 -7.75 -5.43 6.22
CA VAL A 313 -8.82 -5.33 7.23
C VAL A 313 -8.82 -3.93 7.86
N GLY A 314 -7.65 -3.39 8.21
CA GLY A 314 -7.51 -2.03 8.70
C GLY A 314 -8.09 -1.00 7.73
N GLN A 315 -7.82 -1.13 6.45
CA GLN A 315 -8.36 -0.23 5.41
C GLN A 315 -9.90 -0.28 5.30
N ILE A 316 -10.50 -1.45 5.52
CA ILE A 316 -11.96 -1.58 5.54
C ILE A 316 -12.53 -0.91 6.79
N LEU A 317 -11.90 -1.11 7.93
CA LEU A 317 -12.35 -0.57 9.21
C LEU A 317 -12.17 0.94 9.33
N GLY A 318 -11.17 1.53 8.66
CA GLY A 318 -10.86 2.96 8.76
C GLY A 318 -12.04 3.88 8.46
N PRO A 319 -12.60 3.87 7.25
CA PRO A 319 -13.76 4.72 6.91
C PRO A 319 -15.00 4.42 7.75
N LEU A 320 -15.21 3.14 8.13
CA LEU A 320 -16.33 2.74 9.00
C LEU A 320 -16.17 3.32 10.41
N ALA A 321 -14.98 3.27 10.97
CA ALA A 321 -14.70 3.80 12.32
C ALA A 321 -14.89 5.32 12.42
N VAL A 322 -14.61 6.06 11.34
CA VAL A 322 -14.79 7.51 11.33
C VAL A 322 -16.16 7.96 10.83
N ALA A 323 -16.96 7.09 10.22
CA ALA A 323 -18.28 7.43 9.68
C ALA A 323 -19.18 8.17 10.69
N PRO A 324 -19.24 7.76 11.99
CA PRO A 324 -20.06 8.47 12.98
C PRO A 324 -19.59 9.89 13.29
N VAL A 325 -18.33 10.24 13.04
CA VAL A 325 -17.78 11.57 13.35
C VAL A 325 -17.73 12.49 12.13
N LEU A 326 -17.98 11.97 10.93
CA LEU A 326 -17.91 12.76 9.69
C LEU A 326 -18.96 13.87 9.61
N HIS A 327 -20.10 13.74 10.28
CA HIS A 327 -21.12 14.79 10.35
C HIS A 327 -20.67 16.01 11.16
N HIS A 328 -19.61 15.87 11.97
CA HIS A 328 -18.97 17.01 12.65
C HIS A 328 -17.80 17.61 11.86
N GLY A 329 -17.57 17.16 10.63
CA GLY A 329 -16.50 17.63 9.75
C GLY A 329 -15.33 16.64 9.63
N TYR A 330 -14.62 16.75 8.51
CA TYR A 330 -13.51 15.85 8.20
C TYR A 330 -12.28 16.03 9.09
N HIS A 331 -12.09 17.20 9.71
CA HIS A 331 -10.96 17.45 10.62
C HIS A 331 -10.96 16.49 11.82
N ARG A 332 -12.13 16.20 12.41
CA ARG A 332 -12.24 15.25 13.52
C ARG A 332 -11.87 13.82 13.09
N ALA A 333 -12.25 13.44 11.86
CA ALA A 333 -11.85 12.15 11.30
C ALA A 333 -10.34 12.04 11.12
N LEU A 334 -9.66 13.12 10.67
CA LEU A 334 -8.20 13.16 10.56
C LEU A 334 -7.52 13.08 11.93
N LEU A 335 -8.03 13.75 12.96
CA LEU A 335 -7.47 13.66 14.31
C LEU A 335 -7.59 12.25 14.87
N LEU A 336 -8.74 11.61 14.72
CA LEU A 336 -8.93 10.21 15.11
C LEU A 336 -7.97 9.28 14.34
N ALA A 337 -7.80 9.50 13.04
CA ALA A 337 -6.85 8.75 12.22
C ALA A 337 -5.41 8.93 12.70
N ALA A 338 -5.01 10.15 13.03
CA ALA A 338 -3.68 10.45 13.57
C ALA A 338 -3.45 9.74 14.91
N LEU A 339 -4.45 9.71 15.80
CA LEU A 339 -4.38 8.98 17.08
C LEU A 339 -4.21 7.47 16.85
N VAL A 340 -4.91 6.90 15.87
CA VAL A 340 -4.75 5.47 15.51
C VAL A 340 -3.35 5.21 14.97
N VAL A 341 -2.79 6.10 14.13
CA VAL A 341 -1.41 5.95 13.64
C VAL A 341 -0.40 6.13 14.78
N LEU A 342 -0.66 6.99 15.77
CA LEU A 342 0.18 7.08 16.98
C LEU A 342 0.11 5.80 17.81
N ALA A 343 -1.06 5.15 17.91
CA ALA A 343 -1.16 3.84 18.55
C ALA A 343 -0.37 2.77 17.75
N ALA A 344 -0.37 2.84 16.41
CA ALA A 344 0.50 2.02 15.57
C ALA A 344 1.98 2.28 15.86
N ALA A 345 2.37 3.55 16.03
CA ALA A 345 3.73 3.95 16.39
C ALA A 345 4.12 3.43 17.79
N ALA A 346 3.21 3.47 18.77
CA ALA A 346 3.44 2.90 20.10
C ALA A 346 3.69 1.38 20.02
N SER A 347 2.91 0.66 19.20
CA SER A 347 3.15 -0.77 18.95
C SER A 347 4.50 -1.02 18.25
N ALA A 348 4.90 -0.15 17.31
CA ALA A 348 6.22 -0.21 16.68
C ALA A 348 7.37 0.10 17.68
N ALA A 349 7.13 0.96 18.69
CA ALA A 349 8.09 1.18 19.77
C ALA A 349 8.31 -0.08 20.60
N VAL A 350 7.25 -0.83 20.92
CA VAL A 350 7.36 -2.14 21.59
C VAL A 350 8.19 -3.13 20.75
N LEU A 351 8.07 -3.08 19.43
CA LEU A 351 8.85 -3.90 18.52
C LEU A 351 10.37 -3.69 18.69
N ARG A 352 10.84 -2.51 19.12
CA ARG A 352 12.27 -2.23 19.34
C ARG A 352 12.87 -2.98 20.51
N ILE A 353 12.06 -3.39 21.49
CA ILE A 353 12.52 -4.03 22.73
C ILE A 353 13.05 -5.42 22.41
N GLY A 354 14.39 -5.56 22.42
CA GLY A 354 15.08 -6.82 22.16
C GLY A 354 14.83 -7.39 20.76
N TYR A 355 14.61 -6.55 19.76
CA TYR A 355 14.41 -6.99 18.38
C TYR A 355 15.63 -7.76 17.86
N PRO A 356 15.45 -8.94 17.24
CA PRO A 356 16.54 -9.76 16.77
C PRO A 356 17.15 -9.17 15.48
N HIS A 357 18.13 -8.28 15.63
CA HIS A 357 18.78 -7.63 14.48
C HIS A 357 19.57 -8.61 13.62
N HIS A 358 20.19 -9.63 14.25
CA HIS A 358 20.93 -10.69 13.57
C HIS A 358 20.23 -12.03 13.82
N MET A 359 19.54 -12.53 12.82
CA MET A 359 19.05 -13.91 12.83
C MET A 359 20.19 -14.79 12.33
N ALA A 360 20.76 -15.64 13.19
CA ALA A 360 21.77 -16.61 12.79
C ALA A 360 21.28 -17.36 11.54
N ALA A 361 22.12 -17.47 10.51
CA ALA A 361 21.88 -18.37 9.41
C ALA A 361 21.67 -19.76 10.02
N ALA A 362 20.53 -20.40 9.76
CA ALA A 362 20.27 -21.76 10.23
C ALA A 362 21.44 -22.62 9.76
N GLY A 363 22.13 -23.24 10.75
CA GLY A 363 23.40 -23.91 10.70
C GLY A 363 23.87 -24.36 9.31
N HIS A 364 24.97 -23.84 8.87
CA HIS A 364 25.95 -24.73 8.26
C HIS A 364 26.30 -25.73 9.33
N THR A 365 25.70 -26.90 9.28
CA THR A 365 26.36 -28.10 9.84
C THR A 365 27.70 -28.12 9.16
N ALA A 366 28.77 -27.96 9.93
CA ALA A 366 30.11 -28.18 9.45
C ALA A 366 30.12 -29.54 8.70
N PRO A 367 30.78 -29.63 7.54
CA PRO A 367 30.92 -30.92 6.89
C PRO A 367 31.53 -31.86 7.91
N VAL A 368 30.79 -32.93 8.22
CA VAL A 368 31.28 -34.07 9.02
C VAL A 368 32.60 -34.46 8.42
N GLY A 369 33.62 -34.39 9.26
CA GLY A 369 35.02 -34.71 9.09
C GLY A 369 35.40 -35.40 7.78
N GLN A 370 36.17 -34.70 6.97
CA GLN A 370 37.24 -35.36 6.25
C GLN A 370 38.17 -35.90 7.33
N ARG A 371 38.08 -37.21 7.64
CA ARG A 371 39.16 -37.96 8.27
C ARG A 371 40.33 -37.81 7.30
N GLU A 372 41.36 -37.13 7.71
CA GLU A 372 42.68 -37.34 7.09
C GLU A 372 42.96 -38.84 7.09
N PRO A 373 43.38 -39.43 5.96
CA PRO A 373 43.86 -40.79 5.94
C PRO A 373 45.09 -40.86 6.86
N THR A 374 45.02 -41.64 7.93
CA THR A 374 46.17 -41.98 8.74
C THR A 374 47.12 -42.80 7.87
N GLU A 375 48.41 -42.57 8.05
CA GLU A 375 49.55 -43.11 7.31
C GLU A 375 49.69 -44.66 7.38
N ASP A 376 48.71 -45.38 7.97
CA ASP A 376 48.69 -46.84 8.16
C ASP A 376 47.95 -47.63 7.05
N ASP A 377 47.39 -46.96 6.03
CA ASP A 377 46.68 -47.65 4.93
C ASP A 377 47.49 -47.77 3.61
N VAL A 378 48.83 -47.95 3.75
CA VAL A 378 49.65 -48.29 2.60
C VAL A 378 49.71 -49.82 2.47
N PRO A 379 49.13 -50.43 1.41
CA PRO A 379 49.34 -51.87 1.15
C PRO A 379 50.79 -52.10 0.76
N ALA A 380 51.44 -53.02 1.47
CA ALA A 380 52.78 -53.53 1.14
C ALA A 380 52.72 -54.07 -0.32
N GLU A 381 53.58 -53.56 -1.18
CA GLU A 381 53.83 -54.15 -2.49
C GLU A 381 54.49 -55.51 -2.30
N ALA A 382 53.73 -56.54 -2.66
CA ALA A 382 54.34 -57.87 -2.89
C ALA A 382 55.03 -57.85 -4.25
N GLY A 383 56.32 -57.89 -4.22
CA GLY A 383 57.15 -58.18 -5.38
C GLY A 383 56.90 -59.59 -5.98
N PHE A 384 56.80 -59.62 -7.28
CA PHE A 384 57.48 -60.53 -8.24
C PHE A 384 57.22 -59.98 -9.63
#